data_71c3f8bd27f64cf316d15f2987ac3caf
#
_entry.id   71c3f8bd27f64cf316d15f2987ac3caf
#
_cell.length_a   1.000
_cell.length_b   1.000
_cell.length_c   1.000
_cell.angle_alpha   90.00
_cell.angle_beta   90.00
_cell.angle_gamma   90.00
#
_symmetry.space_group_name_H-M   'P 1'
#
loop_
_entity.id
_entity.type
_entity.pdbx_description
1 polymer ?
#
loop_
_entity_poly.entity_id
_entity_poly.type
_entity_poly.pdbx_seq_one_letter_code
_entity_poly.pdbx_strand_id
1 'polypeptide(L)'
;MANSGKTAARRPAPPKTSPKRRRMGLLMLLLLIPILIGLVYMALPSKPKTMGPKFQKEGTLQFMDESQSKVLANIDIELAETDEDRTRGLMWRRSMEEEQGMLFIMDQQEMQSFWMLNTYISLDILYIDEAFRIVTIRKNTQPQTLDPVSSSQPARYVLEVKGGYCDRHGIREGHFIKYERAPAG
;
A
#
# COMPACT_ATOMS: atom_id res chain seq x y z
N MET A 1 63.55 -43.37 55.62
CA MET A 1 62.13 -43.05 55.53
C MET A 1 62.01 -41.65 54.99
N ALA A 2 61.67 -41.54 53.67
CA ALA A 2 61.66 -40.27 52.89
C ALA A 2 60.28 -39.65 52.98
N ASN A 3 60.20 -38.38 53.38
CA ASN A 3 58.95 -37.60 53.41
C ASN A 3 58.92 -36.72 52.20
N SER A 4 57.98 -37.03 51.30
CA SER A 4 57.79 -36.31 50.01
C SER A 4 56.77 -35.19 50.23
N GLY A 5 57.28 -33.94 50.32
CA GLY A 5 56.48 -32.76 50.41
C GLY A 5 55.95 -32.35 48.99
N LYS A 6 54.65 -32.47 48.74
CA LYS A 6 53.98 -31.94 47.49
C LYS A 6 53.82 -30.43 47.60
N THR A 7 54.59 -29.70 46.80
CA THR A 7 54.41 -28.25 46.60
C THR A 7 53.23 -27.99 45.67
N ALA A 8 52.12 -27.43 46.20
CA ALA A 8 50.97 -27.04 45.45
C ALA A 8 51.26 -25.73 44.64
N ALA A 9 51.26 -25.80 43.32
CA ALA A 9 51.42 -24.65 42.44
C ALA A 9 50.21 -23.71 42.54
N ARG A 10 50.43 -22.46 43.01
CA ARG A 10 49.42 -21.39 43.02
C ARG A 10 49.11 -20.94 41.56
N ARG A 11 47.84 -21.05 41.19
CA ARG A 11 47.34 -20.46 39.90
C ARG A 11 47.48 -18.95 39.97
N PRO A 12 47.96 -18.28 38.89
CA PRO A 12 48.04 -16.83 38.85
C PRO A 12 46.62 -16.23 38.83
N ALA A 13 46.40 -15.15 39.58
CA ALA A 13 45.14 -14.41 39.62
C ALA A 13 44.87 -13.69 38.30
N PRO A 14 43.61 -13.57 37.88
CA PRO A 14 43.26 -12.86 36.62
C PRO A 14 43.63 -11.38 36.72
N PRO A 15 44.06 -10.75 35.62
CA PRO A 15 44.49 -9.36 35.62
C PRO A 15 43.32 -8.44 35.97
N LYS A 16 43.48 -7.57 36.97
CA LYS A 16 42.52 -6.54 37.35
C LYS A 16 42.48 -5.45 36.22
N THR A 17 41.41 -5.39 35.49
CA THR A 17 41.20 -4.33 34.50
C THR A 17 41.04 -2.99 35.18
N SER A 18 41.87 -2.00 34.83
CA SER A 18 41.86 -0.66 35.42
C SER A 18 40.55 0.08 35.13
N PRO A 19 40.01 0.88 36.07
CA PRO A 19 38.75 1.61 35.90
C PRO A 19 38.80 2.63 34.71
N LYS A 20 39.98 3.08 34.32
CA LYS A 20 40.17 3.95 33.12
C LYS A 20 39.83 3.23 31.81
N ARG A 21 40.19 1.94 31.64
CA ARG A 21 39.88 1.15 30.47
C ARG A 21 38.37 0.89 30.32
N ARG A 22 37.66 0.66 31.44
CA ARG A 22 36.19 0.50 31.42
C ARG A 22 35.43 1.76 31.02
N ARG A 23 35.89 2.93 31.53
CA ARG A 23 35.27 4.25 31.14
C ARG A 23 35.52 4.59 29.70
N MET A 24 36.69 4.26 29.13
CA MET A 24 37.03 4.50 27.72
C MET A 24 36.21 3.59 26.78
N GLY A 25 35.96 2.34 27.16
CA GLY A 25 35.10 1.40 26.43
C GLY A 25 33.64 1.85 26.41
N LEU A 26 33.14 2.39 27.54
CA LEU A 26 31.77 2.93 27.63
C LEU A 26 31.58 4.20 26.79
N LEU A 27 32.56 5.08 26.76
CA LEU A 27 32.57 6.29 25.89
C LEU A 27 32.61 5.92 24.40
N MET A 28 33.40 4.92 24.00
CA MET A 28 33.41 4.42 22.61
C MET A 28 32.08 3.78 22.23
N LEU A 29 31.43 3.06 23.16
CA LEU A 29 30.11 2.46 22.89
C LEU A 29 29.04 3.53 22.68
N LEU A 30 29.06 4.63 23.47
CA LEU A 30 28.16 5.77 23.32
C LEU A 30 28.34 6.53 22.00
N LEU A 31 29.55 6.54 21.43
CA LEU A 31 29.83 7.13 20.12
C LEU A 31 29.40 6.23 18.95
N LEU A 32 29.38 4.90 19.15
CA LEU A 32 28.97 3.95 18.11
C LEU A 32 27.44 3.86 17.95
N ILE A 33 26.68 4.14 19.01
CA ILE A 33 25.21 4.09 18.97
C ILE A 33 24.62 5.05 17.90
N PRO A 34 24.96 6.35 17.85
CA PRO A 34 24.41 7.24 16.83
C PRO A 34 24.85 6.87 15.43
N ILE A 35 26.05 6.29 15.23
CA ILE A 35 26.50 5.80 13.95
C ILE A 35 25.66 4.60 13.51
N LEU A 36 25.39 3.67 14.43
CA LEU A 36 24.55 2.50 14.15
C LEU A 36 23.10 2.91 13.84
N ILE A 37 22.56 3.86 14.58
CA ILE A 37 21.24 4.44 14.35
C ILE A 37 21.22 5.12 12.95
N GLY A 38 22.24 5.88 12.61
CA GLY A 38 22.37 6.50 11.28
C GLY A 38 22.42 5.49 10.15
N LEU A 39 23.16 4.39 10.32
CA LEU A 39 23.23 3.29 9.36
C LEU A 39 21.89 2.56 9.22
N VAL A 40 21.17 2.34 10.33
CA VAL A 40 19.82 1.75 10.31
C VAL A 40 18.84 2.68 9.59
N TYR A 41 18.89 4.00 9.84
CA TYR A 41 18.06 4.98 9.13
C TYR A 41 18.38 5.03 7.63
N MET A 42 19.65 4.88 7.22
CA MET A 42 20.05 4.79 5.80
C MET A 42 19.63 3.46 5.15
N ALA A 43 19.54 2.38 5.92
CA ALA A 43 19.12 1.07 5.42
C ALA A 43 17.60 0.87 5.38
N LEU A 44 16.83 1.76 6.04
CA LEU A 44 15.37 1.73 5.92
C LEU A 44 15.00 2.11 4.48
N PRO A 45 14.17 1.28 3.79
CA PRO A 45 13.72 1.62 2.45
C PRO A 45 12.99 2.97 2.51
N SER A 46 13.57 3.98 1.86
CA SER A 46 12.84 5.25 1.65
C SER A 46 11.57 4.94 0.87
N LYS A 47 10.43 5.48 1.32
CA LYS A 47 9.18 5.39 0.52
C LYS A 47 9.52 5.79 -0.91
N PRO A 48 9.14 4.99 -1.92
CA PRO A 48 9.42 5.34 -3.31
C PRO A 48 8.88 6.75 -3.57
N LYS A 49 9.72 7.63 -4.11
CA LYS A 49 9.25 8.93 -4.60
C LYS A 49 8.20 8.63 -5.66
N THR A 50 6.95 8.96 -5.39
CA THR A 50 5.85 8.84 -6.35
C THR A 50 6.14 9.80 -7.49
N MET A 51 6.73 9.28 -8.58
CA MET A 51 6.86 10.03 -9.83
C MET A 51 5.55 9.83 -10.59
N GLY A 52 4.76 10.88 -10.71
CA GLY A 52 3.47 10.85 -11.36
C GLY A 52 2.48 11.80 -10.70
N PRO A 53 1.24 11.90 -11.21
CA PRO A 53 0.20 12.70 -10.59
C PRO A 53 -0.02 12.27 -9.13
N LYS A 54 -0.13 13.26 -8.24
CA LYS A 54 -0.41 13.03 -6.82
C LYS A 54 -1.89 12.74 -6.63
N PHE A 55 -2.21 11.86 -5.70
CA PHE A 55 -3.58 11.59 -5.29
C PHE A 55 -4.21 12.86 -4.69
N GLN A 56 -5.42 13.18 -5.15
CA GLN A 56 -6.23 14.29 -4.64
C GLN A 56 -7.55 13.71 -4.14
N LYS A 57 -7.74 13.75 -2.82
CA LYS A 57 -8.98 13.26 -2.23
C LYS A 57 -10.14 14.19 -2.58
N GLU A 58 -11.11 13.67 -3.32
CA GLU A 58 -12.32 14.38 -3.74
C GLU A 58 -13.59 13.75 -3.16
N GLY A 59 -13.44 12.61 -2.49
CA GLY A 59 -14.53 11.93 -1.81
C GLY A 59 -14.07 10.74 -0.99
N THR A 60 -15.06 10.03 -0.46
CA THR A 60 -14.90 8.74 0.22
C THR A 60 -15.87 7.73 -0.39
N LEU A 61 -15.49 6.46 -0.39
CA LEU A 61 -16.32 5.38 -0.90
C LEU A 61 -16.31 4.22 0.11
N GLN A 62 -17.48 3.67 0.35
CA GLN A 62 -17.71 2.50 1.17
C GLN A 62 -18.12 1.33 0.29
N PHE A 63 -17.53 0.17 0.53
CA PHE A 63 -18.02 -1.10 -0.01
C PHE A 63 -18.99 -1.71 0.99
N MET A 64 -20.14 -2.12 0.50
CA MET A 64 -21.23 -2.72 1.29
C MET A 64 -21.43 -4.17 0.85
N ASP A 65 -21.86 -5.01 1.76
CA ASP A 65 -22.30 -6.38 1.42
C ASP A 65 -23.56 -6.38 0.54
N GLU A 66 -23.97 -7.56 0.09
CA GLU A 66 -25.18 -7.73 -0.75
C GLU A 66 -26.46 -7.23 -0.08
N SER A 67 -26.55 -7.29 1.26
CA SER A 67 -27.68 -6.80 2.04
C SER A 67 -27.65 -5.29 2.33
N GLN A 68 -26.53 -4.64 1.97
CA GLN A 68 -26.23 -3.22 2.26
C GLN A 68 -26.26 -2.88 3.77
N SER A 69 -26.14 -3.88 4.63
CA SER A 69 -26.19 -3.71 6.07
C SER A 69 -24.80 -3.65 6.73
N LYS A 70 -23.77 -4.15 6.05
CA LYS A 70 -22.41 -4.22 6.56
C LYS A 70 -21.43 -3.51 5.64
N VAL A 71 -20.63 -2.60 6.19
CA VAL A 71 -19.47 -2.01 5.52
C VAL A 71 -18.32 -3.03 5.51
N LEU A 72 -17.80 -3.33 4.34
CA LEU A 72 -16.68 -4.25 4.12
C LEU A 72 -15.34 -3.54 4.12
N ALA A 73 -15.28 -2.37 3.50
CA ALA A 73 -14.08 -1.54 3.41
C ALA A 73 -14.45 -0.08 3.12
N ASN A 74 -13.50 0.84 3.39
CA ASN A 74 -13.60 2.26 3.05
C ASN A 74 -12.34 2.69 2.33
N ILE A 75 -12.49 3.57 1.32
CA ILE A 75 -11.37 4.17 0.61
C ILE A 75 -11.61 5.66 0.39
N ASP A 76 -10.52 6.39 0.21
CA ASP A 76 -10.53 7.74 -0.34
C ASP A 76 -10.54 7.66 -1.86
N ILE A 77 -11.30 8.53 -2.53
CA ILE A 77 -11.43 8.51 -3.98
C ILE A 77 -11.11 9.86 -4.63
N GLU A 78 -10.54 9.78 -5.84
CA GLU A 78 -10.59 10.83 -6.86
C GLU A 78 -11.81 10.60 -7.73
N LEU A 79 -12.32 11.64 -8.37
CA LEU A 79 -13.47 11.59 -9.25
C LEU A 79 -13.05 11.93 -10.70
N ALA A 80 -13.38 11.06 -11.63
CA ALA A 80 -13.19 11.29 -13.07
C ALA A 80 -14.57 11.55 -13.71
N GLU A 81 -14.89 12.82 -13.94
CA GLU A 81 -16.22 13.26 -14.39
C GLU A 81 -16.21 13.89 -15.77
N THR A 82 -15.10 14.53 -16.15
CA THR A 82 -14.93 15.10 -17.50
C THR A 82 -14.34 14.06 -18.45
N ASP A 83 -14.51 14.25 -19.74
CA ASP A 83 -13.90 13.38 -20.75
C ASP A 83 -12.37 13.35 -20.64
N GLU A 84 -11.76 14.48 -20.25
CA GLU A 84 -10.32 14.57 -20.02
C GLU A 84 -9.91 13.71 -18.83
N ASP A 85 -10.63 13.81 -17.70
CA ASP A 85 -10.33 13.03 -16.51
C ASP A 85 -10.55 11.54 -16.75
N ARG A 86 -11.65 11.17 -17.42
CA ARG A 86 -11.95 9.78 -17.80
C ARG A 86 -10.88 9.21 -18.73
N THR A 87 -10.40 10.01 -19.70
CA THR A 87 -9.34 9.57 -20.63
C THR A 87 -8.01 9.43 -19.91
N ARG A 88 -7.67 10.35 -18.99
CA ARG A 88 -6.40 10.34 -18.26
C ARG A 88 -6.37 9.23 -17.19
N GLY A 89 -7.43 9.07 -16.42
CA GLY A 89 -7.52 8.11 -15.34
C GLY A 89 -6.25 8.06 -14.46
N LEU A 90 -5.78 6.87 -14.17
CA LEU A 90 -4.56 6.61 -13.39
C LEU A 90 -3.27 6.55 -14.23
N MET A 91 -3.27 7.10 -15.46
CA MET A 91 -2.07 7.16 -16.29
C MET A 91 -0.89 7.82 -15.55
N TRP A 92 0.32 7.30 -15.79
CA TRP A 92 1.61 7.72 -15.25
C TRP A 92 1.78 7.55 -13.74
N ARG A 93 0.78 6.99 -13.02
CA ARG A 93 0.95 6.63 -11.62
C ARG A 93 1.84 5.40 -11.48
N ARG A 94 2.83 5.51 -10.59
CA ARG A 94 3.79 4.43 -10.29
C ARG A 94 3.52 3.76 -8.96
N SER A 95 2.65 4.33 -8.14
CA SER A 95 2.22 3.77 -6.87
C SER A 95 0.83 4.30 -6.50
N MET A 96 0.13 3.53 -5.68
CA MET A 96 -1.17 3.83 -5.12
C MET A 96 -1.25 3.17 -3.76
N GLU A 97 -1.72 3.92 -2.76
CA GLU A 97 -1.93 3.35 -1.42
C GLU A 97 -3.14 2.40 -1.43
N GLU A 98 -3.24 1.57 -0.40
CA GLU A 98 -4.28 0.54 -0.34
C GLU A 98 -5.69 1.16 -0.24
N GLU A 99 -5.82 2.25 0.51
CA GLU A 99 -7.09 2.93 0.75
C GLU A 99 -7.36 4.06 -0.25
N GLN A 100 -6.86 3.96 -1.48
CA GLN A 100 -7.09 4.92 -2.54
C GLN A 100 -7.78 4.26 -3.73
N GLY A 101 -8.61 5.05 -4.45
CA GLY A 101 -9.26 4.65 -5.68
C GLY A 101 -9.56 5.84 -6.57
N MET A 102 -9.98 5.57 -7.82
CA MET A 102 -10.54 6.56 -8.72
C MET A 102 -11.91 6.09 -9.20
N LEU A 103 -12.93 6.90 -8.97
CA LEU A 103 -14.29 6.62 -9.40
C LEU A 103 -14.60 7.44 -10.67
N PHE A 104 -14.84 6.73 -11.75
CA PHE A 104 -15.28 7.28 -13.03
C PHE A 104 -16.82 7.34 -13.05
N ILE A 105 -17.37 8.49 -13.38
CA ILE A 105 -18.80 8.72 -13.49
C ILE A 105 -19.11 8.88 -14.97
N MET A 106 -19.76 7.88 -15.56
CA MET A 106 -20.09 7.86 -16.98
C MET A 106 -21.42 8.59 -17.23
N ASP A 107 -21.61 9.14 -18.43
CA ASP A 107 -22.82 9.89 -18.75
C ASP A 107 -24.07 9.01 -18.85
N GLN A 108 -23.89 7.76 -19.25
CA GLN A 108 -24.96 6.78 -19.41
C GLN A 108 -24.53 5.40 -18.90
N GLN A 109 -25.51 4.57 -18.54
CA GLN A 109 -25.28 3.17 -18.24
C GLN A 109 -25.18 2.37 -19.54
N GLU A 110 -23.99 1.92 -19.88
CA GLU A 110 -23.72 1.15 -21.10
C GLU A 110 -22.56 0.16 -20.88
N MET A 111 -22.28 -0.66 -21.90
CA MET A 111 -21.09 -1.53 -21.86
C MET A 111 -19.84 -0.67 -21.84
N GLN A 112 -19.03 -0.83 -20.81
CA GLN A 112 -17.79 -0.07 -20.61
C GLN A 112 -16.57 -0.87 -21.00
N SER A 113 -15.56 -0.19 -21.52
CA SER A 113 -14.28 -0.80 -21.86
C SER A 113 -13.14 0.16 -21.53
N PHE A 114 -12.20 -0.32 -20.73
CA PHE A 114 -11.03 0.41 -20.27
C PHE A 114 -9.76 -0.22 -20.83
N TRP A 115 -8.66 0.47 -20.74
CA TRP A 115 -7.32 0.02 -21.10
C TRP A 115 -6.32 0.38 -20.00
N MET A 116 -5.13 -0.22 -20.06
CA MET A 116 -4.05 0.05 -19.12
C MET A 116 -2.92 0.89 -19.74
N LEU A 117 -3.24 1.66 -20.81
CA LEU A 117 -2.28 2.54 -21.49
C LEU A 117 -1.63 3.50 -20.47
N ASN A 118 -0.30 3.59 -20.45
CA ASN A 118 0.47 4.44 -19.55
C ASN A 118 0.21 4.22 -18.04
N THR A 119 -0.49 3.16 -17.66
CA THR A 119 -0.77 2.81 -16.26
C THR A 119 0.27 1.79 -15.80
N TYR A 120 1.14 2.19 -14.87
CA TYR A 120 2.30 1.38 -14.45
C TYR A 120 2.02 0.44 -13.28
N ILE A 121 0.86 0.54 -12.67
CA ILE A 121 0.41 -0.28 -11.54
C ILE A 121 -0.69 -1.23 -11.99
N SER A 122 -0.70 -2.44 -11.43
CA SER A 122 -1.84 -3.36 -11.60
C SER A 122 -3.05 -2.83 -10.83
N LEU A 123 -4.22 -2.96 -11.42
CA LEU A 123 -5.49 -2.48 -10.87
C LEU A 123 -6.51 -3.62 -10.81
N ASP A 124 -7.43 -3.52 -9.85
CA ASP A 124 -8.73 -4.16 -9.93
C ASP A 124 -9.70 -3.10 -10.47
N ILE A 125 -10.41 -3.43 -11.56
CA ILE A 125 -11.40 -2.54 -12.21
C ILE A 125 -12.79 -3.11 -11.95
N LEU A 126 -13.62 -2.33 -11.24
CA LEU A 126 -14.98 -2.71 -10.84
C LEU A 126 -15.97 -1.89 -11.68
N TYR A 127 -16.86 -2.57 -12.38
CA TYR A 127 -17.96 -1.97 -13.12
C TYR A 127 -19.21 -2.04 -12.27
N ILE A 128 -19.92 -0.90 -12.19
CA ILE A 128 -20.97 -0.67 -11.20
C ILE A 128 -22.17 -0.06 -11.94
N ASP A 129 -23.37 -0.63 -11.72
CA ASP A 129 -24.60 -0.15 -12.33
C ASP A 129 -25.12 1.15 -11.68
N GLU A 130 -26.19 1.70 -12.21
CA GLU A 130 -26.81 2.92 -11.65
C GLU A 130 -27.49 2.71 -10.28
N ALA A 131 -27.73 1.46 -9.86
CA ALA A 131 -28.17 1.11 -8.52
C ALA A 131 -27.00 0.95 -7.53
N PHE A 132 -25.77 1.32 -7.95
CA PHE A 132 -24.54 1.18 -7.18
C PHE A 132 -24.12 -0.27 -6.89
N ARG A 133 -24.64 -1.25 -7.62
CA ARG A 133 -24.27 -2.65 -7.51
C ARG A 133 -23.06 -2.97 -8.39
N ILE A 134 -22.08 -3.68 -7.86
CA ILE A 134 -20.93 -4.19 -8.62
C ILE A 134 -21.40 -5.33 -9.51
N VAL A 135 -21.31 -5.13 -10.82
CA VAL A 135 -21.81 -6.07 -11.84
C VAL A 135 -20.70 -6.83 -12.56
N THR A 136 -19.48 -6.32 -12.55
CA THR A 136 -18.30 -6.99 -13.13
C THR A 136 -17.05 -6.56 -12.37
N ILE A 137 -16.12 -7.50 -12.10
CA ILE A 137 -14.79 -7.21 -11.55
C ILE A 137 -13.74 -7.81 -12.47
N ARG A 138 -12.77 -6.99 -12.90
CA ARG A 138 -11.54 -7.41 -13.59
C ARG A 138 -10.37 -7.22 -12.65
N LYS A 139 -9.85 -8.34 -12.12
CA LYS A 139 -8.79 -8.33 -11.09
C LYS A 139 -7.40 -8.38 -11.70
N ASN A 140 -6.45 -7.72 -11.03
CA ASN A 140 -5.03 -7.80 -11.34
C ASN A 140 -4.73 -7.52 -12.82
N THR A 141 -5.32 -6.46 -13.38
CA THR A 141 -5.10 -6.07 -14.77
C THR A 141 -3.61 -5.90 -15.07
N GLN A 142 -3.21 -6.28 -16.27
CA GLN A 142 -1.81 -6.17 -16.69
C GLN A 142 -1.46 -4.71 -16.99
N PRO A 143 -0.45 -4.13 -16.31
CA PRO A 143 0.00 -2.77 -16.62
C PRO A 143 0.44 -2.58 -18.07
N GLN A 144 0.24 -1.39 -18.61
CA GLN A 144 0.71 -0.94 -19.93
C GLN A 144 0.18 -1.75 -21.13
N THR A 145 -0.88 -2.55 -20.95
CA THR A 145 -1.53 -3.22 -22.09
C THR A 145 -2.56 -2.31 -22.77
N LEU A 146 -2.76 -2.51 -24.06
CA LEU A 146 -3.84 -1.94 -24.84
C LEU A 146 -5.03 -2.89 -24.99
N ASP A 147 -4.91 -4.10 -24.47
CA ASP A 147 -6.00 -5.06 -24.50
C ASP A 147 -7.22 -4.49 -23.75
N PRO A 148 -8.42 -4.57 -24.33
CA PRO A 148 -9.59 -4.02 -23.70
C PRO A 148 -9.96 -4.78 -22.43
N VAL A 149 -10.11 -4.05 -21.34
CA VAL A 149 -10.65 -4.53 -20.07
C VAL A 149 -12.12 -4.14 -20.05
N SER A 150 -13.01 -5.07 -20.43
CA SER A 150 -14.41 -4.76 -20.67
C SER A 150 -15.33 -5.28 -19.56
N SER A 151 -16.43 -4.56 -19.31
CA SER A 151 -17.53 -5.04 -18.47
C SER A 151 -18.26 -6.21 -19.15
N SER A 152 -18.92 -7.05 -18.37
CA SER A 152 -19.82 -8.09 -18.87
C SER A 152 -21.29 -7.66 -18.82
N GLN A 153 -21.58 -6.52 -18.22
CA GLN A 153 -22.90 -5.92 -18.09
C GLN A 153 -22.80 -4.40 -18.21
N PRO A 154 -23.88 -3.70 -18.55
CA PRO A 154 -23.88 -2.24 -18.56
C PRO A 154 -23.52 -1.65 -17.21
N ALA A 155 -22.68 -0.60 -17.21
CA ALA A 155 -22.23 0.08 -16.01
C ALA A 155 -22.33 1.60 -16.15
N ARG A 156 -22.73 2.27 -15.08
CA ARG A 156 -22.81 3.72 -14.93
C ARG A 156 -21.55 4.29 -14.30
N TYR A 157 -20.89 3.48 -13.43
CA TYR A 157 -19.68 3.86 -12.74
C TYR A 157 -18.61 2.81 -12.96
N VAL A 158 -17.35 3.26 -12.96
CA VAL A 158 -16.20 2.36 -12.96
C VAL A 158 -15.28 2.78 -11.83
N LEU A 159 -14.86 1.83 -11.00
CA LEU A 159 -13.96 2.09 -9.88
C LEU A 159 -12.65 1.35 -10.11
N GLU A 160 -11.56 2.10 -10.11
CA GLU A 160 -10.21 1.56 -10.15
C GLU A 160 -9.60 1.60 -8.75
N VAL A 161 -9.14 0.44 -8.27
CA VAL A 161 -8.42 0.27 -7.01
C VAL A 161 -7.14 -0.52 -7.26
N LYS A 162 -6.25 -0.56 -6.29
CA LYS A 162 -4.99 -1.29 -6.38
C LYS A 162 -5.21 -2.77 -6.67
N GLY A 163 -4.42 -3.35 -7.57
CA GLY A 163 -4.51 -4.76 -7.93
C GLY A 163 -4.49 -5.70 -6.73
N GLY A 164 -5.42 -6.66 -6.71
CA GLY A 164 -5.64 -7.60 -5.61
C GLY A 164 -6.43 -7.02 -4.42
N TYR A 165 -6.88 -5.75 -4.49
CA TYR A 165 -7.70 -5.13 -3.44
C TYR A 165 -8.97 -5.95 -3.16
N CYS A 166 -9.68 -6.35 -4.22
CA CYS A 166 -10.93 -7.09 -4.10
C CYS A 166 -10.75 -8.41 -3.34
N ASP A 167 -9.67 -9.13 -3.58
CA ASP A 167 -9.38 -10.40 -2.89
C ASP A 167 -9.05 -10.17 -1.42
N ARG A 168 -8.20 -9.16 -1.11
CA ARG A 168 -7.80 -8.86 0.27
C ARG A 168 -8.98 -8.42 1.15
N HIS A 169 -9.95 -7.69 0.58
CA HIS A 169 -11.11 -7.16 1.30
C HIS A 169 -12.40 -7.96 1.09
N GLY A 170 -12.33 -9.10 0.36
CA GLY A 170 -13.49 -9.95 0.10
C GLY A 170 -14.57 -9.28 -0.75
N ILE A 171 -14.20 -8.29 -1.59
CA ILE A 171 -15.12 -7.59 -2.49
C ILE A 171 -15.42 -8.49 -3.70
N ARG A 172 -16.71 -8.57 -4.08
CA ARG A 172 -17.18 -9.43 -5.16
C ARG A 172 -18.38 -8.81 -5.91
N GLU A 173 -18.67 -9.35 -7.06
CA GLU A 173 -19.89 -9.03 -7.80
C GLU A 173 -21.13 -9.29 -6.94
N GLY A 174 -22.12 -8.43 -7.05
CA GLY A 174 -23.31 -8.44 -6.19
C GLY A 174 -23.24 -7.54 -4.96
N HIS A 175 -22.03 -7.17 -4.52
CA HIS A 175 -21.84 -6.16 -3.48
C HIS A 175 -22.20 -4.77 -4.00
N PHE A 176 -22.35 -3.81 -3.09
CA PHE A 176 -22.72 -2.44 -3.40
C PHE A 176 -21.63 -1.46 -3.01
N ILE A 177 -21.68 -0.27 -3.60
CA ILE A 177 -20.89 0.87 -3.15
C ILE A 177 -21.81 2.00 -2.66
N LYS A 178 -21.27 2.84 -1.77
CA LYS A 178 -21.83 4.14 -1.42
C LYS A 178 -20.68 5.14 -1.46
N TYR A 179 -20.83 6.27 -2.14
CA TYR A 179 -19.80 7.30 -2.12
C TYR A 179 -20.36 8.65 -1.71
N GLU A 180 -19.49 9.47 -1.15
CA GLU A 180 -19.78 10.84 -0.73
C GLU A 180 -18.66 11.75 -1.24
N ARG A 181 -19.03 12.90 -1.81
CA ARG A 181 -18.08 13.92 -2.24
C ARG A 181 -17.52 14.63 -1.02
N ALA A 182 -16.25 15.00 -1.09
CA ALA A 182 -15.70 15.94 -0.13
C ALA A 182 -16.43 17.29 -0.24
N PRO A 183 -16.64 18.00 0.88
CA PRO A 183 -17.18 19.36 0.82
C PRO A 183 -16.32 20.24 -0.09
N ALA A 184 -16.97 21.04 -0.92
CA ALA A 184 -16.24 22.04 -1.70
C ALA A 184 -15.54 23.00 -0.72
N GLY A 185 -14.22 23.08 -0.81
CA GLY A 185 -13.38 23.95 0.01
C GLY A 185 -13.54 25.42 -0.38
#